data_9d9b9e72e470ec3f5da30c591261735a
#
_entry.id   9d9b9e72e470ec3f5da30c591261735a
#
_cell.length_a   1.000
_cell.length_b   1.000
_cell.length_c   1.000
_cell.angle_alpha   90.00
_cell.angle_beta   90.00
_cell.angle_gamma   90.00
#
_symmetry.space_group_name_H-M   'P 1'
#
loop_
_entity.id
_entity.type
_entity.pdbx_description
1 polymer ?
#
loop_
_entity_poly.entity_id
_entity_poly.type
_entity_poly.pdbx_seq_one_letter_code
_entity_poly.pdbx_strand_id
1 'polypeptide(L)'
;MTPWFMAQEGKAGLAELKEVGTVDFEAILPYSGKWLEFQNVSVNGDKYPKGFSVKLQSGKELWSGCSGVGLERWAAVMLAQNGLEPEQWTEEFRRITGELPEVFRFL
;
A
#
# COMPACT_ATOMS: atom_id res chain seq x y z
N MET A 1 -2.45 -4.66 -10.79
CA MET A 1 -2.13 -5.31 -9.51
C MET A 1 -1.25 -6.50 -9.74
N THR A 2 -0.34 -6.79 -8.85
CA THR A 2 0.59 -7.90 -9.03
C THR A 2 -0.12 -9.24 -8.92
N PRO A 3 0.38 -10.30 -9.58
CA PRO A 3 -0.15 -11.65 -9.42
C PRO A 3 -0.21 -12.11 -7.97
N TRP A 4 0.69 -11.59 -7.14
CA TRP A 4 0.68 -11.85 -5.71
C TRP A 4 -0.63 -11.44 -5.04
N PHE A 5 -1.07 -10.24 -5.28
CA PHE A 5 -2.33 -9.75 -4.71
C PHE A 5 -3.50 -10.67 -5.07
N MET A 6 -3.60 -11.03 -6.32
CA MET A 6 -4.64 -11.94 -6.79
C MET A 6 -4.56 -13.32 -6.14
N ALA A 7 -3.35 -13.82 -5.93
CA ALA A 7 -3.14 -15.11 -5.27
C ALA A 7 -3.54 -15.09 -3.79
N GLN A 8 -3.29 -14.00 -3.10
CA GLN A 8 -3.69 -13.81 -1.71
C GLN A 8 -5.19 -13.58 -1.60
N GLU A 9 -5.75 -12.78 -2.47
CA GLU A 9 -7.20 -12.59 -2.52
C GLU A 9 -7.96 -13.85 -2.87
N GLY A 10 -7.38 -14.75 -3.63
CA GLY A 10 -7.99 -16.05 -3.86
C GLY A 10 -8.27 -16.83 -2.58
N LYS A 11 -7.55 -16.53 -1.50
CA LYS A 11 -7.81 -17.08 -0.16
C LYS A 11 -8.75 -16.21 0.67
N ALA A 12 -8.65 -14.91 0.51
CA ALA A 12 -9.37 -13.94 1.28
C ALA A 12 -10.60 -13.38 0.57
N GLY A 13 -10.62 -13.31 -0.74
CA GLY A 13 -11.70 -12.78 -1.55
C GLY A 13 -12.21 -11.40 -1.11
N LEU A 14 -12.82 -10.66 -2.01
CA LEU A 14 -13.47 -9.38 -1.67
C LEU A 14 -14.57 -9.51 -0.61
N ALA A 15 -15.15 -10.71 -0.45
CA ALA A 15 -16.14 -10.98 0.57
C ALA A 15 -15.55 -10.94 1.99
N GLU A 16 -14.28 -11.30 2.13
CA GLU A 16 -13.58 -11.31 3.41
C GLU A 16 -13.09 -9.93 3.84
N LEU A 17 -12.98 -8.98 2.91
CA LEU A 17 -12.79 -7.58 3.27
C LEU A 17 -13.97 -6.98 4.06
N LYS A 18 -15.09 -7.70 4.15
CA LYS A 18 -16.19 -7.34 5.03
C LYS A 18 -16.01 -7.86 6.45
N GLU A 19 -15.00 -8.67 6.67
CA GLU A 19 -14.66 -9.19 7.96
C GLU A 19 -13.44 -8.44 8.52
N VAL A 20 -13.24 -8.56 9.82
CA VAL A 20 -12.05 -7.99 10.49
C VAL A 20 -10.80 -8.69 9.96
N GLY A 21 -9.85 -7.93 9.47
CA GLY A 21 -8.62 -8.48 8.93
C GLY A 21 -7.77 -7.44 8.22
N THR A 22 -6.61 -7.89 7.77
CA THR A 22 -5.64 -7.06 7.07
C THR A 22 -5.22 -7.71 5.76
N VAL A 23 -5.11 -6.91 4.71
CA VAL A 23 -4.51 -7.28 3.44
C VAL A 23 -3.22 -6.50 3.27
N ASP A 24 -2.12 -7.21 3.09
CA ASP A 24 -0.81 -6.63 2.83
C ASP A 24 -0.52 -6.61 1.34
N PHE A 25 0.08 -5.52 0.88
CA PHE A 25 0.55 -5.35 -0.48
C PHE A 25 2.06 -5.45 -0.50
N GLU A 26 2.55 -6.41 -1.25
CA GLU A 26 3.98 -6.66 -1.38
C GLU A 26 4.41 -6.57 -2.85
N ALA A 27 5.64 -6.20 -3.05
CA ALA A 27 6.27 -6.20 -4.36
C ALA A 27 7.59 -6.97 -4.33
N ILE A 28 7.89 -7.62 -5.43
CA ILE A 28 9.15 -8.33 -5.58
C ILE A 28 10.29 -7.34 -5.79
N LEU A 29 11.39 -7.59 -5.09
CA LEU A 29 12.66 -6.91 -5.32
C LEU A 29 13.48 -7.74 -6.32
N PRO A 30 13.66 -7.28 -7.57
CA PRO A 30 14.20 -8.12 -8.65
C PRO A 30 15.58 -8.70 -8.37
N TYR A 31 16.43 -7.94 -7.69
CA TYR A 31 17.80 -8.37 -7.41
C TYR A 31 17.87 -9.50 -6.38
N SER A 32 17.08 -9.43 -5.32
CA SER A 32 17.11 -10.42 -4.23
C SER A 32 16.07 -11.53 -4.38
N GLY A 33 15.06 -11.32 -5.22
CA GLY A 33 13.89 -12.18 -5.30
C GLY A 33 12.99 -12.18 -4.06
N LYS A 34 13.27 -11.28 -3.10
CA LYS A 34 12.47 -11.15 -1.88
C LYS A 34 11.28 -10.23 -2.10
N TRP A 35 10.25 -10.42 -1.30
CA TRP A 35 9.08 -9.57 -1.27
C TRP A 35 9.25 -8.48 -0.21
N LEU A 36 8.82 -7.27 -0.54
CA LEU A 36 8.78 -6.14 0.38
C LEU A 36 7.34 -5.65 0.48
N GLU A 37 6.79 -5.72 1.68
CA GLU A 37 5.51 -5.08 2.00
C GLU A 37 5.70 -3.55 1.97
N PHE A 38 4.80 -2.86 1.28
CA PHE A 38 4.85 -1.40 1.15
C PHE A 38 3.54 -0.70 1.53
N GLN A 39 2.47 -1.46 1.64
CA GLN A 39 1.15 -0.93 1.99
C GLN A 39 0.29 -2.02 2.61
N ASN A 40 -0.64 -1.64 3.46
CA ASN A 40 -1.70 -2.52 3.90
C ASN A 40 -3.06 -1.80 3.95
N VAL A 41 -4.11 -2.59 3.97
CA VAL A 41 -5.49 -2.13 4.21
C VAL A 41 -6.09 -3.05 5.27
N SER A 42 -6.65 -2.45 6.31
CA SER A 42 -7.24 -3.18 7.42
C SER A 42 -8.70 -2.81 7.62
N VAL A 43 -9.51 -3.81 7.90
CA VAL A 43 -10.86 -3.65 8.43
C VAL A 43 -10.81 -3.98 9.93
N ASN A 44 -11.03 -2.98 10.76
CA ASN A 44 -10.86 -3.07 12.22
C ASN A 44 -12.15 -3.44 12.96
N GLY A 45 -13.28 -3.55 12.24
CA GLY A 45 -14.57 -3.78 12.85
C GLY A 45 -14.97 -2.62 13.76
N ASP A 46 -15.62 -2.93 14.85
CA ASP A 46 -16.17 -1.96 15.80
C ASP A 46 -15.22 -1.57 16.95
N LYS A 47 -14.02 -2.13 16.96
CA LYS A 47 -13.04 -1.93 18.04
C LYS A 47 -12.80 -0.46 18.38
N TYR A 48 -12.47 0.34 17.36
CA TYR A 48 -12.20 1.77 17.57
C TYR A 48 -13.47 2.58 17.82
N PRO A 49 -14.55 2.42 17.03
CA PRO A 49 -15.80 3.08 17.35
C PRO A 49 -16.30 2.85 18.79
N LYS A 50 -16.24 1.61 19.27
CA LYS A 50 -16.58 1.29 20.66
C LYS A 50 -15.62 1.91 21.66
N GLY A 51 -14.32 1.83 21.40
CA GLY A 51 -13.28 2.36 22.29
C GLY A 51 -13.39 3.88 22.49
N PHE A 52 -13.79 4.61 21.45
CA PHE A 52 -13.95 6.06 21.48
C PHE A 52 -15.41 6.51 21.64
N SER A 53 -16.32 5.58 21.89
CA SER A 53 -17.77 5.86 22.03
C SER A 53 -18.37 6.59 20.82
N VAL A 54 -17.85 6.34 19.63
CA VAL A 54 -18.36 6.90 18.37
C VAL A 54 -19.53 6.06 17.88
N LYS A 55 -20.64 6.73 17.59
CA LYS A 55 -21.88 6.08 17.12
C LYS A 55 -22.47 6.83 15.92
N LEU A 56 -23.16 6.09 15.06
CA LEU A 56 -23.99 6.68 14.04
C LEU A 56 -25.28 7.24 14.66
N GLN A 57 -25.78 8.34 14.14
CA GLN A 57 -27.06 8.91 14.56
C GLN A 57 -28.22 7.91 14.39
N SER A 58 -28.11 7.06 13.38
CA SER A 58 -29.09 6.00 13.11
C SER A 58 -29.07 4.86 14.14
N GLY A 59 -28.11 4.83 15.04
CA GLY A 59 -27.90 3.73 16.00
C GLY A 59 -27.37 2.43 15.38
N LYS A 60 -27.08 2.42 14.07
CA LYS A 60 -26.47 1.27 13.40
C LYS A 60 -25.04 1.07 13.84
N GLU A 61 -24.56 -0.16 13.71
CA GLU A 61 -23.17 -0.52 13.98
C GLU A 61 -22.23 0.28 13.06
N LEU A 62 -21.16 0.78 13.64
CA LEU A 62 -20.11 1.50 12.93
C LEU A 62 -18.83 0.68 12.96
N TRP A 63 -18.26 0.45 11.80
CA TRP A 63 -16.97 -0.16 11.63
C TRP A 63 -15.95 0.88 11.16
N SER A 64 -14.70 0.61 11.45
CA SER A 64 -13.58 1.41 10.98
C SER A 64 -12.62 0.57 10.15
N GLY A 65 -11.88 1.24 9.31
CA GLY A 65 -10.78 0.66 8.56
C GLY A 65 -9.63 1.66 8.49
N CYS A 66 -8.48 1.16 8.10
CA CYS A 66 -7.31 2.01 7.86
C CYS A 66 -6.49 1.48 6.69
N SER A 67 -5.66 2.36 6.15
CA SER A 67 -4.61 1.98 5.20
C SER A 67 -3.29 2.54 5.69
N GLY A 68 -2.30 1.68 5.81
CA GLY A 68 -0.92 2.06 6.08
C GLY A 68 -0.15 2.14 4.78
N VAL A 69 0.56 3.24 4.56
CA VAL A 69 1.37 3.47 3.36
C VAL A 69 2.80 3.79 3.78
N GLY A 70 3.74 2.94 3.40
CA GLY A 70 5.15 3.18 3.61
C GLY A 70 5.74 3.96 2.43
N LEU A 71 5.85 5.27 2.52
CA LEU A 71 6.34 6.12 1.43
C LEU A 71 7.76 5.73 1.01
N GLU A 72 8.64 5.49 1.97
CA GLU A 72 10.01 5.05 1.71
C GLU A 72 10.06 3.67 1.07
N ARG A 73 9.16 2.78 1.47
CA ARG A 73 9.04 1.45 0.87
C ARG A 73 8.49 1.50 -0.54
N TRP A 74 7.51 2.37 -0.80
CA TRP A 74 7.03 2.66 -2.15
C TRP A 74 8.15 3.15 -3.06
N ALA A 75 8.95 4.11 -2.58
CA ALA A 75 10.10 4.62 -3.30
C ALA A 75 11.15 3.53 -3.54
N ALA A 76 11.46 2.72 -2.53
CA ALA A 76 12.40 1.61 -2.65
C ALA A 76 11.96 0.58 -3.70
N VAL A 77 10.68 0.21 -3.72
CA VAL A 77 10.10 -0.70 -4.72
C VAL A 77 10.21 -0.11 -6.12
N MET A 78 9.81 1.16 -6.27
CA MET A 78 9.88 1.86 -7.55
C MET A 78 11.32 1.88 -8.11
N LEU A 79 12.27 2.25 -7.29
CA LEU A 79 13.69 2.31 -7.69
C LEU A 79 14.25 0.92 -7.97
N ALA A 80 13.91 -0.08 -7.16
CA ALA A 80 14.38 -1.45 -7.37
C ALA A 80 13.85 -2.06 -8.68
N GLN A 81 12.62 -1.74 -9.07
CA GLN A 81 12.00 -2.28 -10.27
C GLN A 81 12.32 -1.48 -11.53
N ASN A 82 12.55 -0.18 -11.43
CA ASN A 82 12.74 0.70 -12.58
C ASN A 82 14.16 1.27 -12.72
N GLY A 83 14.99 1.14 -11.70
CA GLY A 83 16.36 1.64 -11.68
C GLY A 83 16.52 2.96 -10.92
N LEU A 84 17.77 3.30 -10.62
CA LEU A 84 18.13 4.49 -9.84
C LEU A 84 18.18 5.76 -10.69
N GLU A 85 18.42 5.60 -12.01
CA GLU A 85 18.57 6.72 -12.91
C GLU A 85 17.22 7.13 -13.52
N PRO A 86 16.84 8.41 -13.50
CA PRO A 86 15.57 8.88 -14.04
C PRO A 86 15.33 8.51 -15.51
N GLU A 87 16.38 8.36 -16.29
CA GLU A 87 16.31 7.95 -17.69
C GLU A 87 15.76 6.53 -17.87
N GLN A 88 15.86 5.70 -16.83
CA GLN A 88 15.36 4.33 -16.82
C GLN A 88 13.87 4.25 -16.49
N TRP A 89 13.30 5.34 -15.98
CA TRP A 89 11.89 5.39 -15.59
C TRP A 89 10.97 5.56 -16.80
N THR A 90 9.70 5.18 -16.65
CA THR A 90 8.71 5.38 -17.70
C THR A 90 8.55 6.86 -18.03
N GLU A 91 8.24 7.17 -19.28
CA GLU A 91 8.00 8.54 -19.72
C GLU A 91 6.88 9.22 -18.91
N GLU A 92 5.81 8.49 -18.67
CA GLU A 92 4.69 8.98 -17.85
C GLU A 92 5.13 9.35 -16.43
N PHE A 93 5.92 8.49 -15.79
CA PHE A 93 6.41 8.76 -14.44
C PHE A 93 7.33 9.99 -14.41
N ARG A 94 8.24 10.10 -15.38
CA ARG A 94 9.11 11.28 -15.52
C ARG A 94 8.30 12.57 -15.71
N ARG A 95 7.24 12.50 -16.50
CA ARG A 95 6.34 13.64 -16.73
C ARG A 95 5.64 14.08 -15.43
N ILE A 96 5.22 13.13 -14.60
CA ILE A 96 4.55 13.41 -13.32
C ILE A 96 5.52 13.98 -12.29
N THR A 97 6.72 13.41 -12.19
CA THR A 97 7.73 13.86 -11.21
C THR A 97 8.38 15.18 -11.59
N GLY A 98 8.43 15.52 -12.88
CA GLY A 98 9.11 16.71 -13.36
C GLY A 98 10.62 16.68 -13.08
N GLU A 99 11.23 17.87 -12.98
CA GLU A 99 12.63 17.99 -12.59
C GLU A 99 12.81 17.67 -11.10
N LEU A 100 13.76 16.80 -10.80
CA LEU A 100 14.08 16.46 -9.41
C LEU A 100 14.84 17.62 -8.75
N PRO A 101 14.50 17.96 -7.50
CA PRO A 101 15.23 18.97 -6.75
C PRO A 101 16.71 18.62 -6.58
N GLU A 102 17.58 19.62 -6.57
CA GLU A 102 19.04 19.40 -6.39
C GLU A 102 19.42 18.68 -5.09
N VAL A 103 18.57 18.78 -4.06
CA VAL A 103 18.75 18.08 -2.78
C VAL A 103 18.78 16.57 -2.89
N PHE A 104 18.35 15.99 -4.01
CA PHE A 104 18.42 14.56 -4.29
C PHE A 104 19.69 14.13 -5.03
N ARG A 105 20.65 15.01 -5.20
CA ARG A 105 21.99 14.58 -5.62
C ARG A 105 22.63 13.86 -4.44
N PHE A 106 22.60 12.54 -4.52
CA PHE A 106 23.42 11.73 -3.63
C PHE A 106 24.90 12.03 -3.90
N LEU A 107 25.55 12.50 -2.86
CA LEU A 107 27.00 12.72 -2.87
C LEU A 107 27.72 11.38 -3.00
#